data_5f67b1066127667b77107a75e7120d6f
#
_entry.id   5f67b1066127667b77107a75e7120d6f
#
_cell.length_a   1.000
_cell.length_b   1.000
_cell.length_c   1.000
_cell.angle_alpha   90.00
_cell.angle_beta   90.00
_cell.angle_gamma   90.00
#
_symmetry.space_group_name_H-M   'P 1'
#
loop_
_entity.id
_entity.type
_entity.pdbx_description
1 polymer ?
#
loop_
_entity_poly.entity_id
_entity_poly.type
_entity_poly.pdbx_seq_one_letter_code
_entity_poly.pdbx_strand_id
1 'polypeptide(L)'
;GKTLAQNLAKVKPYPASQDIVHALDNPIKKDSHLVILRGNLAPEGSVAKISGKEGLTFTGKARVFASEEQALKKILDGTVKKGDVIVVRYEGPRGGPGMREMLSPTSAIMGKGLGKDVAFLTDGRFSGGSHGFVVGHVTPEAAVGGPIALIKNGDTITIDAEKRQVNVDLSDAELKRRAQDWKATKARYKRGVLAKYARMVSSASEGAVTDLLDD
;
A
#
# COMPACT_ATOMS: atom_id res chain seq x y z
N GLY A 1 33.47 -0.26 -18.07
CA GLY A 1 32.71 0.61 -17.48
C GLY A 1 33.27 2.00 -17.19
N LYS A 2 32.38 2.99 -17.26
CA LYS A 2 32.64 4.37 -16.83
C LYS A 2 31.80 4.67 -15.60
N THR A 3 32.32 5.48 -14.70
CA THR A 3 31.54 6.01 -13.58
C THR A 3 30.44 6.97 -14.07
N LEU A 4 29.42 7.21 -13.22
CA LEU A 4 28.39 8.20 -13.51
C LEU A 4 28.98 9.60 -13.79
N ALA A 5 29.94 10.02 -12.97
CA ALA A 5 30.65 11.27 -13.14
C ALA A 5 31.35 11.38 -14.52
N GLN A 6 32.02 10.30 -14.99
CA GLN A 6 32.65 10.26 -16.31
C GLN A 6 31.62 10.32 -17.46
N ASN A 7 30.44 9.74 -17.28
CA ASN A 7 29.36 9.82 -18.26
C ASN A 7 28.76 11.23 -18.31
N LEU A 8 28.64 11.90 -17.17
CA LEU A 8 28.07 13.26 -17.07
C LEU A 8 29.03 14.37 -17.47
N ALA A 9 30.34 14.12 -17.53
CA ALA A 9 31.37 15.14 -17.79
C ALA A 9 31.18 15.92 -19.13
N LYS A 10 30.46 15.35 -20.09
CA LYS A 10 30.17 15.99 -21.38
C LYS A 10 28.70 16.43 -21.53
N VAL A 11 27.89 16.23 -20.50
CA VAL A 11 26.47 16.65 -20.52
C VAL A 11 26.42 18.16 -20.29
N LYS A 12 25.77 18.86 -21.20
CA LYS A 12 25.57 20.32 -21.07
C LYS A 12 24.58 20.60 -19.93
N PRO A 13 24.76 21.71 -19.21
CA PRO A 13 23.76 22.14 -18.23
C PRO A 13 22.43 22.45 -18.93
N TYR A 14 21.34 22.45 -18.16
CA TYR A 14 20.04 22.85 -18.66
C TYR A 14 20.07 24.25 -19.24
N PRO A 15 19.33 24.56 -20.35
CA PRO A 15 19.14 25.91 -20.83
C PRO A 15 18.62 26.82 -19.73
N ALA A 16 19.16 28.01 -19.59
CA ALA A 16 18.77 28.96 -18.53
C ALA A 16 17.27 29.37 -18.61
N SER A 17 16.67 29.25 -19.80
CA SER A 17 15.27 29.60 -20.05
C SER A 17 14.27 28.45 -19.84
N GLN A 18 14.73 27.24 -19.51
CA GLN A 18 13.81 26.15 -19.28
C GLN A 18 13.19 26.26 -17.89
N ASP A 19 11.89 25.89 -17.78
CA ASP A 19 11.07 25.92 -16.56
C ASP A 19 10.42 24.56 -16.21
N ILE A 20 10.82 23.50 -16.93
CA ILE A 20 10.24 22.17 -16.78
C ILE A 20 10.88 21.42 -15.61
N VAL A 21 12.22 21.42 -15.54
CA VAL A 21 12.98 20.80 -14.47
C VAL A 21 13.42 21.85 -13.46
N HIS A 22 12.82 21.83 -12.30
CA HIS A 22 13.14 22.79 -11.24
C HIS A 22 14.47 22.47 -10.57
N ALA A 23 15.18 23.50 -10.15
CA ALA A 23 16.41 23.36 -9.38
C ALA A 23 16.12 22.87 -7.95
N LEU A 24 17.12 22.29 -7.28
CA LEU A 24 16.99 21.73 -5.94
C LEU A 24 16.63 22.78 -4.87
N ASP A 25 17.02 24.03 -5.09
CA ASP A 25 16.72 25.16 -4.21
C ASP A 25 15.31 25.76 -4.46
N ASN A 26 14.68 25.42 -5.58
CA ASN A 26 13.33 25.85 -5.95
C ASN A 26 12.47 24.68 -6.46
N PRO A 27 12.24 23.61 -5.69
CA PRO A 27 11.49 22.46 -6.13
C PRO A 27 9.99 22.73 -6.19
N ILE A 28 9.25 22.02 -7.05
CA ILE A 28 7.77 22.05 -7.08
C ILE A 28 7.22 21.60 -5.71
N LYS A 29 7.87 20.63 -5.07
CA LYS A 29 7.55 20.14 -3.73
C LYS A 29 8.83 19.76 -3.00
N LYS A 30 8.94 20.16 -1.74
CA LYS A 30 10.14 19.88 -0.91
C LYS A 30 10.27 18.41 -0.54
N ASP A 31 9.14 17.71 -0.39
CA ASP A 31 9.07 16.32 0.05
C ASP A 31 8.53 15.40 -1.04
N SER A 32 8.83 14.11 -0.93
CA SER A 32 8.28 13.10 -1.83
C SER A 32 6.77 12.94 -1.66
N HIS A 33 6.07 12.57 -2.73
CA HIS A 33 4.69 12.10 -2.66
C HIS A 33 4.59 10.65 -2.15
N LEU A 34 5.68 9.89 -2.19
CA LEU A 34 5.77 8.55 -1.62
C LEU A 34 6.35 8.64 -0.22
N VAL A 35 5.62 8.12 0.74
CA VAL A 35 5.98 8.13 2.16
C VAL A 35 5.92 6.71 2.70
N ILE A 36 6.98 6.28 3.38
CA ILE A 36 6.98 5.00 4.09
C ILE A 36 6.32 5.19 5.45
N LEU A 37 5.26 4.42 5.70
CA LEU A 37 4.56 4.41 6.98
C LEU A 37 4.87 3.11 7.72
N ARG A 38 5.04 3.23 9.03
CA ARG A 38 5.21 2.10 9.96
C ARG A 38 4.22 2.22 11.12
N GLY A 39 4.00 1.14 11.84
CA GLY A 39 3.11 1.12 12.99
C GLY A 39 2.64 -0.29 13.31
N ASN A 40 1.69 -0.41 14.23
CA ASN A 40 1.19 -1.73 14.62
C ASN A 40 0.45 -2.45 13.49
N LEU A 41 0.00 -1.73 12.46
CA LEU A 41 -0.65 -2.30 11.28
C LEU A 41 0.34 -2.68 10.18
N ALA A 42 1.51 -2.03 10.13
CA ALA A 42 2.57 -2.28 9.15
C ALA A 42 3.97 -2.23 9.83
N PRO A 43 4.31 -3.21 10.69
CA PRO A 43 5.57 -3.17 11.44
C PRO A 43 6.80 -3.24 10.54
N GLU A 44 6.75 -3.90 9.40
CA GLU A 44 7.83 -3.95 8.42
C GLU A 44 7.77 -2.80 7.41
N GLY A 45 6.65 -2.06 7.37
CA GLY A 45 6.44 -0.89 6.53
C GLY A 45 5.28 -1.04 5.56
N SER A 46 4.96 0.10 4.98
CA SER A 46 3.98 0.24 3.89
C SER A 46 4.33 1.48 3.08
N VAL A 47 3.78 1.59 1.88
CA VAL A 47 4.00 2.74 0.99
C VAL A 47 2.71 3.53 0.87
N ALA A 48 2.74 4.80 1.26
CA ALA A 48 1.64 5.72 1.05
C ALA A 48 1.95 6.69 -0.08
N LYS A 49 0.96 7.00 -0.90
CA LYS A 49 1.01 8.11 -1.84
C LYS A 49 0.18 9.26 -1.26
N ILE A 50 0.87 10.30 -0.83
CA ILE A 50 0.27 11.48 -0.19
C ILE A 50 0.60 12.71 -1.02
N SER A 51 -0.36 13.22 -1.78
CA SER A 51 -0.16 14.41 -2.60
C SER A 51 -0.24 15.71 -1.78
N GLY A 52 -0.85 15.64 -0.60
CA GLY A 52 -1.11 16.77 0.29
C GLY A 52 -2.44 17.49 0.00
N LYS A 53 -3.10 17.18 -1.11
CA LYS A 53 -4.42 17.76 -1.47
C LYS A 53 -5.57 17.19 -0.66
N GLU A 54 -5.40 15.97 -0.15
CA GLU A 54 -6.32 15.21 0.70
C GLU A 54 -6.08 15.41 2.19
N GLY A 55 -5.05 16.15 2.57
CA GLY A 55 -4.56 16.28 3.95
C GLY A 55 -3.42 15.31 4.25
N LEU A 56 -2.94 15.32 5.50
CA LEU A 56 -1.81 14.49 5.94
C LEU A 56 -2.22 13.39 6.93
N THR A 57 -3.44 13.46 7.45
CA THR A 57 -3.96 12.50 8.44
C THR A 57 -5.37 12.07 8.07
N PHE A 58 -5.65 10.78 8.20
CA PHE A 58 -6.99 10.20 8.03
C PHE A 58 -7.26 9.19 9.13
N THR A 59 -8.43 9.28 9.77
CA THR A 59 -8.91 8.29 10.74
C THR A 59 -10.30 7.83 10.34
N GLY A 60 -10.52 6.52 10.31
CA GLY A 60 -11.83 5.98 9.91
C GLY A 60 -12.05 4.54 10.33
N LYS A 61 -13.25 4.04 10.04
CA LYS A 61 -13.66 2.66 10.34
C LYS A 61 -13.31 1.72 9.21
N ALA A 62 -12.66 0.61 9.53
CA ALA A 62 -12.28 -0.41 8.57
C ALA A 62 -13.50 -1.05 7.89
N ARG A 63 -13.45 -1.17 6.56
CA ARG A 63 -14.29 -2.01 5.71
C ARG A 63 -13.39 -3.02 5.02
N VAL A 64 -13.45 -4.27 5.50
CA VAL A 64 -12.46 -5.31 5.16
C VAL A 64 -12.98 -6.19 4.04
N PHE A 65 -12.14 -6.40 3.03
CA PHE A 65 -12.42 -7.22 1.86
C PHE A 65 -11.27 -8.20 1.63
N ALA A 66 -11.61 -9.44 1.26
CA ALA A 66 -10.63 -10.50 1.03
C ALA A 66 -10.12 -10.56 -0.42
N SER A 67 -10.57 -9.66 -1.28
CA SER A 67 -10.08 -9.49 -2.66
C SER A 67 -10.45 -8.14 -3.26
N GLU A 68 -9.74 -7.78 -4.32
CA GLU A 68 -10.01 -6.59 -5.14
C GLU A 68 -11.45 -6.58 -5.66
N GLU A 69 -11.94 -7.72 -6.18
CA GLU A 69 -13.27 -7.84 -6.78
C GLU A 69 -14.40 -7.60 -5.75
N GLN A 70 -14.20 -8.09 -4.51
CA GLN A 70 -15.15 -7.82 -3.43
C GLN A 70 -15.18 -6.33 -3.08
N ALA A 71 -14.03 -5.70 -2.96
CA ALA A 71 -13.92 -4.27 -2.68
C ALA A 71 -14.58 -3.45 -3.78
N LEU A 72 -14.25 -3.71 -5.05
CA LEU A 72 -14.83 -3.03 -6.19
C LEU A 72 -16.36 -3.10 -6.18
N LYS A 73 -16.92 -4.31 -6.01
CA LYS A 73 -18.36 -4.51 -5.92
C LYS A 73 -19.00 -3.66 -4.83
N LYS A 74 -18.36 -3.61 -3.63
CA LYS A 74 -18.89 -2.89 -2.47
C LYS A 74 -18.72 -1.36 -2.55
N ILE A 75 -17.75 -0.88 -3.30
CA ILE A 75 -17.63 0.53 -3.65
C ILE A 75 -18.75 0.93 -4.61
N LEU A 76 -18.98 0.12 -5.66
CA LEU A 76 -19.97 0.40 -6.70
C LEU A 76 -21.42 0.33 -6.19
N ASP A 77 -21.74 -0.63 -5.31
CA ASP A 77 -23.10 -0.78 -4.73
C ASP A 77 -23.39 0.24 -3.60
N GLY A 78 -22.42 1.09 -3.27
CA GLY A 78 -22.59 2.16 -2.27
C GLY A 78 -22.55 1.66 -0.82
N THR A 79 -22.04 0.45 -0.56
CA THR A 79 -21.81 -0.03 0.82
C THR A 79 -20.72 0.77 1.54
N VAL A 80 -19.68 1.18 0.80
CA VAL A 80 -18.60 2.04 1.32
C VAL A 80 -19.14 3.47 1.48
N LYS A 81 -18.87 4.08 2.62
CA LYS A 81 -19.35 5.42 3.00
C LYS A 81 -18.20 6.35 3.32
N LYS A 82 -18.48 7.64 3.37
CA LYS A 82 -17.56 8.67 3.90
C LYS A 82 -17.07 8.28 5.29
N GLY A 83 -15.78 8.44 5.54
CA GLY A 83 -15.13 8.09 6.80
C GLY A 83 -14.70 6.62 6.89
N ASP A 84 -14.95 5.79 5.89
CA ASP A 84 -14.48 4.41 5.88
C ASP A 84 -12.99 4.33 5.46
N VAL A 85 -12.27 3.37 6.04
CA VAL A 85 -10.97 2.88 5.56
C VAL A 85 -11.20 1.55 4.86
N ILE A 86 -11.07 1.53 3.55
CA ILE A 86 -11.21 0.33 2.73
C ILE A 86 -9.95 -0.51 2.90
N VAL A 87 -10.07 -1.71 3.45
CA VAL A 87 -8.95 -2.63 3.66
C VAL A 87 -9.10 -3.81 2.71
N VAL A 88 -8.21 -3.92 1.72
CA VAL A 88 -8.15 -5.04 0.79
C VAL A 88 -6.93 -5.88 1.13
N ARG A 89 -7.14 -7.14 1.47
CA ARG A 89 -6.10 -8.04 1.94
C ARG A 89 -6.03 -9.33 1.14
N TYR A 90 -4.93 -10.07 1.29
CA TYR A 90 -4.60 -11.27 0.50
C TYR A 90 -4.30 -10.96 -0.98
N GLU A 91 -3.81 -9.76 -1.25
CA GLU A 91 -3.36 -9.30 -2.57
C GLU A 91 -1.84 -9.00 -2.59
N GLY A 92 -1.15 -9.33 -1.50
CA GLY A 92 0.32 -9.26 -1.39
C GLY A 92 1.02 -10.32 -2.22
N PRO A 93 2.37 -10.38 -2.18
CA PRO A 93 3.18 -11.27 -3.03
C PRO A 93 2.76 -12.73 -2.97
N ARG A 94 2.44 -13.26 -1.80
CA ARG A 94 2.03 -14.66 -1.59
C ARG A 94 0.52 -14.85 -1.72
N GLY A 95 -0.27 -13.97 -1.14
CA GLY A 95 -1.74 -14.06 -1.13
C GLY A 95 -2.35 -13.82 -2.51
N GLY A 96 -1.87 -12.82 -3.22
CA GLY A 96 -2.22 -12.46 -4.59
C GLY A 96 -0.98 -12.54 -5.50
N PRO A 97 -0.51 -13.74 -5.89
CA PRO A 97 0.75 -13.91 -6.61
C PRO A 97 0.87 -12.99 -7.82
N GLY A 98 1.99 -12.23 -7.86
CA GLY A 98 2.20 -11.11 -8.78
C GLY A 98 1.80 -9.76 -8.22
N MET A 99 1.20 -9.71 -7.00
CA MET A 99 0.92 -8.48 -6.26
C MET A 99 0.18 -7.45 -7.10
N ARG A 100 -1.10 -7.73 -7.40
CA ARG A 100 -1.93 -6.93 -8.32
C ARG A 100 -2.01 -5.46 -7.92
N GLU A 101 -2.09 -4.62 -8.93
CA GLU A 101 -2.30 -3.19 -8.79
C GLU A 101 -3.80 -2.87 -8.63
N MET A 102 -4.16 -2.16 -7.56
CA MET A 102 -5.56 -1.86 -7.20
C MET A 102 -6.12 -0.69 -8.01
N LEU A 103 -6.06 -0.75 -9.34
CA LEU A 103 -6.52 0.33 -10.21
C LEU A 103 -8.05 0.45 -10.24
N SER A 104 -8.76 -0.68 -10.37
CA SER A 104 -10.23 -0.66 -10.49
C SER A 104 -10.93 -0.12 -9.22
N PRO A 105 -10.59 -0.56 -7.99
CA PRO A 105 -11.16 0.01 -6.78
C PRO A 105 -10.85 1.50 -6.60
N THR A 106 -9.60 1.92 -6.83
CA THR A 106 -9.21 3.33 -6.65
C THR A 106 -9.90 4.23 -7.68
N SER A 107 -10.07 3.79 -8.92
CA SER A 107 -10.86 4.49 -9.94
C SER A 107 -12.35 4.57 -9.57
N ALA A 108 -12.92 3.48 -9.04
CA ALA A 108 -14.31 3.47 -8.59
C ALA A 108 -14.57 4.43 -7.42
N ILE A 109 -13.63 4.54 -6.47
CA ILE A 109 -13.67 5.54 -5.38
C ILE A 109 -13.76 6.95 -5.95
N MET A 110 -12.90 7.28 -6.92
CA MET A 110 -12.92 8.59 -7.58
C MET A 110 -14.23 8.81 -8.35
N GLY A 111 -14.69 7.81 -9.12
CA GLY A 111 -15.95 7.87 -9.87
C GLY A 111 -17.18 8.05 -8.99
N LYS A 112 -17.14 7.59 -7.73
CA LYS A 112 -18.20 7.80 -6.73
C LYS A 112 -18.06 9.12 -5.96
N GLY A 113 -17.07 9.94 -6.26
CA GLY A 113 -16.82 11.20 -5.55
C GLY A 113 -16.30 11.04 -4.13
N LEU A 114 -15.79 9.86 -3.77
CA LEU A 114 -15.32 9.52 -2.41
C LEU A 114 -13.81 9.75 -2.21
N GLY A 115 -13.09 10.23 -3.22
CA GLY A 115 -11.61 10.29 -3.20
C GLY A 115 -10.99 11.07 -2.05
N LYS A 116 -11.72 12.02 -1.43
CA LYS A 116 -11.28 12.78 -0.25
C LYS A 116 -11.90 12.29 1.06
N ASP A 117 -12.88 11.42 0.97
CA ASP A 117 -13.75 11.05 2.08
C ASP A 117 -13.47 9.64 2.63
N VAL A 118 -12.63 8.85 1.94
CA VAL A 118 -12.22 7.51 2.34
C VAL A 118 -10.72 7.32 2.21
N ALA A 119 -10.16 6.38 2.98
CA ALA A 119 -8.82 5.88 2.76
C ALA A 119 -8.86 4.46 2.18
N PHE A 120 -7.80 4.09 1.46
CA PHE A 120 -7.62 2.76 0.86
C PHE A 120 -6.31 2.16 1.33
N LEU A 121 -6.35 0.93 1.84
CA LEU A 121 -5.21 0.23 2.43
C LEU A 121 -5.17 -1.20 1.94
N THR A 122 -4.00 -1.67 1.48
CA THR A 122 -3.84 -3.03 0.94
C THR A 122 -2.42 -3.57 1.14
N ASP A 123 -2.31 -4.89 1.24
CA ASP A 123 -1.04 -5.61 1.12
C ASP A 123 -0.60 -5.83 -0.35
N GLY A 124 -1.48 -5.52 -1.30
CA GLY A 124 -1.16 -5.42 -2.73
C GLY A 124 -0.54 -4.07 -3.10
N ARG A 125 -0.66 -3.69 -4.38
CA ARG A 125 -0.14 -2.43 -4.94
C ARG A 125 -1.27 -1.46 -5.29
N PHE A 126 -0.90 -0.20 -5.51
CA PHE A 126 -1.77 0.81 -6.11
C PHE A 126 -1.06 1.48 -7.30
N SER A 127 -1.85 2.08 -8.19
CA SER A 127 -1.31 2.82 -9.35
C SER A 127 -0.67 4.14 -8.93
N GLY A 128 0.42 4.52 -9.60
CA GLY A 128 0.99 5.87 -9.50
C GLY A 128 0.01 7.00 -9.83
N GLY A 129 -1.04 6.71 -10.63
CA GLY A 129 -2.15 7.62 -10.93
C GLY A 129 -3.25 7.68 -9.87
N SER A 130 -3.19 6.89 -8.79
CA SER A 130 -4.20 6.90 -7.71
C SER A 130 -4.23 8.24 -6.99
N HIS A 131 -5.43 8.65 -6.57
CA HIS A 131 -5.69 9.86 -5.79
C HIS A 131 -6.32 9.48 -4.43
N GLY A 132 -6.20 10.38 -3.45
CA GLY A 132 -6.71 10.20 -2.10
C GLY A 132 -5.69 9.53 -1.16
N PHE A 133 -6.15 9.16 0.04
CA PHE A 133 -5.33 8.42 1.00
C PHE A 133 -5.18 6.97 0.57
N VAL A 134 -4.08 6.66 -0.12
CA VAL A 134 -3.81 5.32 -0.63
C VAL A 134 -2.53 4.78 -0.04
N VAL A 135 -2.63 3.62 0.65
CA VAL A 135 -1.54 2.90 1.29
C VAL A 135 -1.48 1.48 0.73
N GLY A 136 -0.37 1.13 0.13
CA GLY A 136 -0.10 -0.20 -0.38
C GLY A 136 1.12 -0.85 0.26
N HIS A 137 1.45 -2.05 -0.18
CA HIS A 137 2.61 -2.82 0.28
C HIS A 137 2.63 -2.96 1.82
N VAL A 138 1.44 -3.12 2.45
CA VAL A 138 1.37 -3.31 3.90
C VAL A 138 2.03 -4.62 4.28
N THR A 139 3.08 -4.54 5.08
CA THR A 139 3.90 -5.70 5.47
C THR A 139 4.04 -5.85 6.97
N PRO A 140 4.01 -7.13 7.45
CA PRO A 140 3.79 -8.40 6.73
C PRO A 140 2.39 -8.50 6.10
N GLU A 141 2.30 -9.16 4.92
CA GLU A 141 1.03 -9.36 4.22
C GLU A 141 0.06 -10.29 4.97
N ALA A 142 -1.23 -10.23 4.62
CA ALA A 142 -2.26 -11.05 5.28
C ALA A 142 -2.07 -12.56 5.09
N ALA A 143 -1.51 -13.00 3.97
CA ALA A 143 -1.33 -14.42 3.67
C ALA A 143 -0.32 -15.12 4.60
N VAL A 144 0.57 -14.36 5.24
CA VAL A 144 1.52 -14.86 6.25
C VAL A 144 1.10 -14.52 7.70
N GLY A 145 -0.12 -14.01 7.88
CA GLY A 145 -0.64 -13.67 9.21
C GLY A 145 -0.21 -12.30 9.73
N GLY A 146 0.23 -11.40 8.84
CA GLY A 146 0.53 -10.02 9.20
C GLY A 146 -0.67 -9.30 9.83
N PRO A 147 -0.46 -8.18 10.54
CA PRO A 147 -1.52 -7.48 11.27
C PRO A 147 -2.74 -7.12 10.42
N ILE A 148 -2.57 -6.85 9.13
CA ILE A 148 -3.67 -6.59 8.20
C ILE A 148 -4.66 -7.76 8.11
N ALA A 149 -4.21 -9.01 8.32
CA ALA A 149 -5.08 -10.19 8.37
C ALA A 149 -6.03 -10.17 9.57
N LEU A 150 -5.66 -9.49 10.64
CA LEU A 150 -6.36 -9.49 11.93
C LEU A 150 -7.44 -8.41 12.00
N ILE A 151 -7.48 -7.48 11.05
CA ILE A 151 -8.44 -6.36 11.03
C ILE A 151 -9.85 -6.88 10.79
N LYS A 152 -10.81 -6.32 11.53
CA LYS A 152 -12.24 -6.60 11.43
C LYS A 152 -13.00 -5.35 10.99
N ASN A 153 -14.16 -5.54 10.38
CA ASN A 153 -15.06 -4.43 10.07
C ASN A 153 -15.36 -3.61 11.34
N GLY A 154 -15.22 -2.29 11.26
CA GLY A 154 -15.47 -1.38 12.36
C GLY A 154 -14.26 -1.06 13.23
N ASP A 155 -13.12 -1.75 13.08
CA ASP A 155 -11.88 -1.33 13.74
C ASP A 155 -11.50 0.09 13.29
N THR A 156 -10.96 0.90 14.19
CA THR A 156 -10.51 2.25 13.86
C THR A 156 -9.08 2.19 13.34
N ILE A 157 -8.83 2.77 12.17
CA ILE A 157 -7.50 2.88 11.58
C ILE A 157 -7.14 4.34 11.42
N THR A 158 -5.90 4.71 11.80
CA THR A 158 -5.33 6.03 11.61
C THR A 158 -4.12 5.94 10.70
N ILE A 159 -4.12 6.77 9.66
CA ILE A 159 -3.00 7.01 8.74
C ILE A 159 -2.51 8.43 9.02
N ASP A 160 -1.24 8.58 9.40
CA ASP A 160 -0.60 9.86 9.73
C ASP A 160 0.70 9.98 8.92
N ALA A 161 0.64 10.76 7.84
CA ALA A 161 1.77 10.95 6.95
C ALA A 161 2.87 11.83 7.54
N GLU A 162 2.53 12.77 8.44
CA GLU A 162 3.52 13.61 9.13
C GLU A 162 4.36 12.77 10.08
N LYS A 163 3.71 11.94 10.90
CA LYS A 163 4.39 11.03 11.82
C LYS A 163 4.92 9.77 11.14
N ARG A 164 4.60 9.59 9.86
CA ARG A 164 4.91 8.37 9.09
C ARG A 164 4.40 7.10 9.75
N GLN A 165 3.14 7.14 10.18
CA GLN A 165 2.51 6.05 10.93
C GLN A 165 1.24 5.55 10.27
N VAL A 166 0.99 4.24 10.43
CA VAL A 166 -0.29 3.59 10.14
C VAL A 166 -0.61 2.62 11.27
N ASN A 167 -1.69 2.91 11.99
CA ASN A 167 -2.04 2.16 13.18
C ASN A 167 -3.52 1.77 13.17
N VAL A 168 -3.81 0.63 13.79
CA VAL A 168 -5.15 0.25 14.23
C VAL A 168 -5.28 0.52 15.73
N ASP A 169 -6.41 1.04 16.15
CA ASP A 169 -6.73 1.31 17.56
C ASP A 169 -7.14 0.01 18.27
N LEU A 170 -6.16 -0.86 18.46
CA LEU A 170 -6.27 -2.12 19.18
C LEU A 170 -5.07 -2.26 20.11
N SER A 171 -5.31 -2.81 21.29
CA SER A 171 -4.23 -3.16 22.20
C SER A 171 -3.38 -4.31 21.67
N ASP A 172 -2.11 -4.38 22.08
CA ASP A 172 -1.23 -5.50 21.75
C ASP A 172 -1.80 -6.85 22.20
N ALA A 173 -2.51 -6.86 23.34
CA ALA A 173 -3.18 -8.06 23.85
C ALA A 173 -4.28 -8.53 22.89
N GLU A 174 -5.09 -7.60 22.34
CA GLU A 174 -6.14 -7.95 21.38
C GLU A 174 -5.54 -8.39 20.04
N LEU A 175 -4.49 -7.74 19.56
CA LEU A 175 -3.77 -8.17 18.35
C LEU A 175 -3.19 -9.58 18.53
N LYS A 176 -2.55 -9.87 19.66
CA LYS A 176 -2.04 -11.20 19.99
C LYS A 176 -3.15 -12.25 20.06
N ARG A 177 -4.28 -11.92 20.70
CA ARG A 177 -5.44 -12.82 20.77
C ARG A 177 -5.97 -13.13 19.34
N ARG A 178 -6.15 -12.10 18.50
CA ARG A 178 -6.62 -12.29 17.12
C ARG A 178 -5.63 -13.11 16.28
N ALA A 179 -4.33 -12.96 16.53
CA ALA A 179 -3.29 -13.74 15.87
C ALA A 179 -3.36 -15.24 16.22
N GLN A 180 -3.71 -15.58 17.48
CA GLN A 180 -3.92 -16.98 17.90
C GLN A 180 -5.11 -17.61 17.17
N ASP A 181 -6.16 -16.84 16.91
CA ASP A 181 -7.36 -17.32 16.21
C ASP A 181 -7.18 -17.36 14.67
N TRP A 182 -6.15 -16.67 14.15
CA TRP A 182 -5.92 -16.60 12.72
C TRP A 182 -5.52 -17.96 12.13
N LYS A 183 -6.07 -18.27 10.97
CA LYS A 183 -5.72 -19.47 10.21
C LYS A 183 -5.34 -19.08 8.79
N ALA A 184 -4.29 -19.71 8.31
CA ALA A 184 -3.84 -19.49 6.93
C ALA A 184 -4.97 -19.79 5.93
N THR A 185 -5.15 -18.91 4.98
CA THR A 185 -6.12 -19.10 3.90
C THR A 185 -5.64 -20.17 2.92
N LYS A 186 -6.57 -20.80 2.22
CA LYS A 186 -6.20 -21.71 1.13
C LYS A 186 -5.47 -20.94 0.04
N ALA A 187 -4.37 -21.51 -0.46
CA ALA A 187 -3.64 -20.94 -1.57
C ALA A 187 -4.56 -20.70 -2.78
N ARG A 188 -4.50 -19.51 -3.38
CA ARG A 188 -5.29 -19.11 -4.56
C ARG A 188 -4.97 -20.03 -5.77
N TYR A 189 -3.71 -20.40 -5.92
CA TYR A 189 -3.21 -21.29 -6.97
C TYR A 189 -2.54 -22.51 -6.37
N LYS A 190 -2.96 -23.72 -6.81
CA LYS A 190 -2.41 -24.99 -6.32
C LYS A 190 -1.32 -25.57 -7.22
N ARG A 191 -1.21 -25.10 -8.46
CA ARG A 191 -0.26 -25.58 -9.48
C ARG A 191 0.09 -24.48 -10.46
N GLY A 192 1.15 -24.68 -11.24
CA GLY A 192 1.61 -23.74 -12.25
C GLY A 192 2.58 -22.68 -11.70
N VAL A 193 2.93 -21.72 -12.54
CA VAL A 193 3.94 -20.71 -12.27
C VAL A 193 3.58 -19.83 -11.05
N LEU A 194 2.32 -19.42 -10.94
CA LEU A 194 1.88 -18.59 -9.82
C LEU A 194 1.92 -19.33 -8.48
N ALA A 195 1.68 -20.66 -8.48
CA ALA A 195 1.82 -21.47 -7.27
C ALA A 195 3.29 -21.62 -6.84
N LYS A 196 4.21 -21.73 -7.80
CA LYS A 196 5.66 -21.73 -7.52
C LYS A 196 6.10 -20.38 -6.97
N TYR A 197 5.73 -19.30 -7.67
CA TYR A 197 6.03 -17.93 -7.25
C TYR A 197 5.58 -17.67 -5.81
N ALA A 198 4.33 -17.97 -5.46
CA ALA A 198 3.79 -17.73 -4.11
C ALA A 198 4.56 -18.48 -3.00
N ARG A 199 5.25 -19.58 -3.32
CA ARG A 199 6.06 -20.32 -2.35
C ARG A 199 7.46 -19.74 -2.17
N MET A 200 8.02 -19.13 -3.22
CA MET A 200 9.41 -18.69 -3.28
C MET A 200 9.55 -17.20 -2.98
N VAL A 201 8.50 -16.40 -3.23
CA VAL A 201 8.58 -14.96 -3.14
C VAL A 201 8.79 -14.48 -1.70
N SER A 202 9.70 -13.54 -1.52
CA SER A 202 9.94 -12.85 -0.26
C SER A 202 8.85 -11.83 0.06
N SER A 203 8.92 -11.22 1.24
CA SER A 203 8.06 -10.10 1.63
C SER A 203 8.20 -8.91 0.68
N ALA A 204 7.17 -8.10 0.55
CA ALA A 204 7.27 -6.83 -0.19
C ALA A 204 8.27 -5.86 0.48
N SER A 205 8.50 -5.95 1.78
CA SER A 205 9.55 -5.22 2.50
C SER A 205 10.97 -5.62 2.08
N GLU A 206 11.14 -6.81 1.50
CA GLU A 206 12.38 -7.37 0.98
C GLU A 206 12.46 -7.33 -0.55
N GLY A 207 11.51 -6.64 -1.20
CA GLY A 207 11.49 -6.45 -2.64
C GLY A 207 10.63 -7.44 -3.42
N ALA A 208 9.93 -8.37 -2.76
CA ALA A 208 9.09 -9.40 -3.41
C ALA A 208 9.87 -10.17 -4.51
N VAL A 209 11.07 -10.57 -4.20
CA VAL A 209 11.98 -11.32 -5.10
C VAL A 209 11.90 -12.83 -4.85
N THR A 210 12.36 -13.63 -5.80
CA THR A 210 12.29 -15.10 -5.74
C THR A 210 13.66 -15.78 -5.68
N ASP A 211 14.72 -15.00 -5.57
CA ASP A 211 16.13 -15.42 -5.60
C ASP A 211 16.89 -15.04 -4.32
N LEU A 212 16.17 -14.76 -3.23
CA LEU A 212 16.80 -14.72 -1.92
C LEU A 212 17.27 -16.15 -1.59
N LEU A 213 18.59 -16.33 -1.61
CA LEU A 213 19.22 -17.54 -1.09
C LEU A 213 19.42 -17.32 0.41
N ASP A 214 18.96 -18.28 1.20
CA ASP A 214 19.32 -18.32 2.62
C ASP A 214 20.84 -18.56 2.68
N ASP A 215 21.58 -17.63 3.29
CA ASP A 215 23.04 -17.76 3.57
C ASP A 215 23.28 -18.79 4.67
#